data_558228d65ba63a3bf9cc738bf0287fda
#
_entry.id   558228d65ba63a3bf9cc738bf0287fda
#
_cell.length_a   1.000
_cell.length_b   1.000
_cell.length_c   1.000
_cell.angle_alpha   90.00
_cell.angle_beta   90.00
_cell.angle_gamma   90.00
#
_symmetry.space_group_name_H-M   'P 1'
#
loop_
_entity.id
_entity.type
_entity.pdbx_description
1 polymer ?
#
loop_
_entity_poly.entity_id
_entity_poly.type
_entity_poly.pdbx_seq_one_letter_code
_entity_poly.pdbx_strand_id
1 'polypeptide(L)'
;MDNLNVKRMYLIDPYLETGLQGSNVAMMLAKRMLYYYRNKIRFVKEKSENAIDLIPKGIDFLYIDGYHAKRQVAKELRMFYPKMNPGGVMAGHDYLGEHIELTEAVIEFKQKYNLKLYGGSYDWWFIV
;
A
#
# COMPACT_ATOMS: atom_id res chain seq x y z
N MET A 1 -9.37 -4.64 13.42
CA MET A 1 -8.09 -5.15 13.99
C MET A 1 -8.29 -6.19 15.08
N ASP A 2 -9.43 -6.19 15.74
CA ASP A 2 -9.68 -7.12 16.86
C ASP A 2 -9.82 -8.58 16.42
N ASN A 3 -10.25 -8.83 15.18
CA ASN A 3 -10.39 -10.17 14.60
C ASN A 3 -9.14 -10.63 13.81
N LEU A 4 -8.11 -9.79 13.70
CA LEU A 4 -6.85 -10.10 13.03
C LEU A 4 -5.71 -9.94 14.02
N ASN A 5 -4.82 -10.92 14.07
CA ASN A 5 -3.62 -10.85 14.91
C ASN A 5 -2.56 -9.93 14.29
N VAL A 6 -2.91 -8.65 14.12
CA VAL A 6 -1.98 -7.64 13.61
C VAL A 6 -0.95 -7.29 14.66
N LYS A 7 0.31 -7.63 14.41
CA LYS A 7 1.44 -7.30 15.28
C LYS A 7 1.91 -5.85 15.08
N ARG A 8 2.01 -5.41 13.83
CA ARG A 8 2.42 -4.06 13.46
C ARG A 8 1.82 -3.63 12.12
N MET A 9 1.47 -2.35 12.02
CA MET A 9 1.00 -1.71 10.80
C MET A 9 1.83 -0.45 10.53
N TYR A 10 2.22 -0.24 9.29
CA TYR A 10 2.84 0.98 8.82
C TYR A 10 1.87 1.71 7.90
N LEU A 11 1.58 2.96 8.19
CA LEU A 11 0.77 3.85 7.36
C LEU A 11 1.71 4.86 6.72
N ILE A 12 1.95 4.68 5.43
CA ILE A 12 2.90 5.46 4.64
C ILE A 12 2.11 6.44 3.78
N ASP A 13 2.30 7.72 4.01
CA ASP A 13 1.69 8.79 3.23
C ASP A 13 2.55 10.04 3.39
N PRO A 14 2.90 10.77 2.33
CA PRO A 14 3.65 12.02 2.44
C PRO A 14 2.87 13.12 3.14
N TYR A 15 1.55 12.97 3.27
CA TYR A 15 0.66 13.98 3.86
C TYR A 15 0.96 15.37 3.33
N LEU A 16 1.03 15.50 2.00
CA LEU A 16 1.27 16.78 1.33
C LEU A 16 0.04 17.67 1.51
N GLU A 17 0.28 18.97 1.70
CA GLU A 17 -0.79 19.95 1.79
C GLU A 17 -1.46 20.13 0.42
N THR A 18 -2.57 19.44 0.22
CA THR A 18 -3.42 19.59 -0.97
C THR A 18 -4.83 20.01 -0.53
N GLY A 19 -5.28 21.19 -0.96
CA GLY A 19 -6.64 21.67 -0.74
C GLY A 19 -6.93 22.32 0.62
N LEU A 20 -8.22 22.61 0.86
CA LEU A 20 -8.74 23.35 2.01
C LEU A 20 -8.60 22.68 3.39
N GLN A 21 -8.24 21.40 3.41
CA GLN A 21 -8.04 20.63 4.64
C GLN A 21 -6.60 20.07 4.67
N GLY A 22 -5.62 20.88 4.91
CA GLY A 22 -4.21 20.49 4.83
C GLY A 22 -3.87 19.11 5.40
N SER A 23 -2.82 18.49 4.88
CA SER A 23 -2.33 17.13 5.15
C SER A 23 -2.19 16.80 6.65
N ASN A 24 -1.93 17.80 7.48
CA ASN A 24 -1.84 17.63 8.93
C ASN A 24 -3.18 17.23 9.56
N VAL A 25 -4.32 17.67 8.98
CA VAL A 25 -5.66 17.29 9.44
C VAL A 25 -5.94 15.81 9.15
N ALA A 26 -5.61 15.32 7.96
CA ALA A 26 -5.81 13.92 7.61
C ALA A 26 -5.01 12.98 8.54
N MET A 27 -3.73 13.29 8.78
CA MET A 27 -2.91 12.52 9.70
C MET A 27 -3.44 12.60 11.14
N MET A 28 -3.89 13.77 11.58
CA MET A 28 -4.47 13.95 12.92
C MET A 28 -5.75 13.13 13.09
N LEU A 29 -6.64 13.16 12.11
CA LEU A 29 -7.87 12.36 12.12
C LEU A 29 -7.55 10.87 12.14
N ALA A 30 -6.63 10.40 11.29
CA ALA A 30 -6.21 9.01 11.28
C ALA A 30 -5.64 8.56 12.64
N LYS A 31 -4.79 9.39 13.26
CA LYS A 31 -4.26 9.12 14.61
C LYS A 31 -5.37 9.04 15.66
N ARG A 32 -6.38 9.90 15.56
CA ARG A 32 -7.54 9.91 16.48
C ARG A 32 -8.39 8.66 16.29
N MET A 33 -8.74 8.31 15.06
CA MET A 33 -9.55 7.13 14.74
C MET A 33 -8.86 5.82 15.16
N LEU A 34 -7.54 5.77 15.02
CA LEU A 34 -6.73 4.58 15.28
C LEU A 34 -6.10 4.59 16.68
N TYR A 35 -6.54 5.47 17.57
CA TYR A 35 -5.93 5.67 18.89
C TYR A 35 -5.82 4.40 19.72
N TYR A 36 -6.83 3.54 19.70
CA TYR A 36 -6.82 2.26 20.43
C TYR A 36 -5.68 1.33 19.99
N TYR A 37 -5.24 1.45 18.74
CA TYR A 37 -4.19 0.62 18.13
C TYR A 37 -2.83 1.32 18.04
N ARG A 38 -2.67 2.49 18.67
CA ARG A 38 -1.47 3.34 18.56
C ARG A 38 -0.16 2.61 18.86
N ASN A 39 -0.16 1.61 19.73
CA ASN A 39 1.04 0.83 20.05
C ASN A 39 1.46 -0.14 18.93
N LYS A 40 0.53 -0.46 18.01
CA LYS A 40 0.77 -1.32 16.85
C LYS A 40 1.01 -0.53 15.56
N ILE A 41 0.73 0.78 15.54
CA ILE A 41 0.74 1.60 14.33
C ILE A 41 1.95 2.53 14.31
N ARG A 42 2.60 2.59 13.15
CA ARG A 42 3.64 3.54 12.81
C ARG A 42 3.18 4.40 11.64
N PHE A 43 3.05 5.71 11.86
CA PHE A 43 2.85 6.69 10.80
C PHE A 43 4.20 7.07 10.20
N VAL A 44 4.35 6.90 8.91
CA VAL A 44 5.56 7.23 8.15
C VAL A 44 5.20 8.36 7.18
N LYS A 45 5.57 9.59 7.53
CA LYS A 45 5.30 10.79 6.73
C LYS A 45 6.33 10.94 5.63
N GLU A 46 6.30 10.02 4.67
CA GLU A 46 7.23 9.95 3.55
C GLU A 46 6.54 9.41 2.30
N LYS A 47 7.12 9.68 1.13
CA LYS A 47 6.78 8.94 -0.09
C LYS A 47 7.23 7.50 0.02
N SER A 48 6.57 6.58 -0.67
CA SER A 48 6.86 5.15 -0.64
C SER A 48 8.33 4.83 -0.90
N GLU A 49 8.95 5.54 -1.85
CA GLU A 49 10.36 5.36 -2.19
C GLU A 49 11.35 5.75 -1.08
N ASN A 50 11.00 6.71 -0.25
CA ASN A 50 11.82 7.12 0.89
C ASN A 50 11.53 6.27 2.13
N ALA A 51 10.29 5.76 2.21
CA ALA A 51 9.85 4.93 3.32
C ALA A 51 10.39 3.51 3.27
N ILE A 52 10.80 3.02 2.11
CA ILE A 52 11.14 1.61 1.89
C ILE A 52 12.20 1.08 2.87
N ASP A 53 13.19 1.89 3.20
CA ASP A 53 14.27 1.49 4.12
C ASP A 53 13.82 1.47 5.59
N LEU A 54 12.71 2.18 5.90
CA LEU A 54 12.10 2.20 7.24
C LEU A 54 11.19 0.99 7.48
N ILE A 55 10.80 0.28 6.42
CA ILE A 55 9.89 -0.86 6.50
C ILE A 55 10.70 -2.16 6.55
N PRO A 56 10.56 -2.98 7.59
CA PRO A 56 11.29 -4.24 7.68
C PRO A 56 10.83 -5.25 6.62
N LYS A 57 11.65 -6.27 6.39
CA LYS A 57 11.22 -7.48 5.66
C LYS A 57 10.22 -8.26 6.51
N GLY A 58 9.50 -9.16 5.86
CA GLY A 58 8.52 -10.01 6.53
C GLY A 58 7.12 -9.39 6.53
N ILE A 59 6.74 -8.76 5.42
CA ILE A 59 5.41 -8.18 5.24
C ILE A 59 4.42 -9.29 4.88
N ASP A 60 3.39 -9.47 5.69
CA ASP A 60 2.31 -10.43 5.43
C ASP A 60 1.19 -9.84 4.58
N PHE A 61 0.99 -8.52 4.68
CA PHE A 61 -0.04 -7.81 3.92
C PHE A 61 0.45 -6.42 3.52
N LEU A 62 0.39 -6.12 2.23
CA LEU A 62 0.65 -4.81 1.65
C LEU A 62 -0.59 -4.34 0.88
N TYR A 63 -0.97 -3.07 1.04
CA TYR A 63 -2.03 -2.44 0.26
C TYR A 63 -1.54 -1.13 -0.35
N ILE A 64 -1.61 -1.03 -1.68
CA ILE A 64 -1.17 0.13 -2.46
C ILE A 64 -2.41 0.92 -2.89
N ASP A 65 -2.50 2.16 -2.43
CA ASP A 65 -3.58 3.11 -2.75
C ASP A 65 -3.02 4.53 -2.84
N GLY A 66 -1.98 4.67 -3.66
CA GLY A 66 -1.25 5.91 -3.83
C GLY A 66 -1.48 6.55 -5.19
N TYR A 67 -0.43 7.16 -5.75
CA TYR A 67 -0.48 7.79 -7.07
C TYR A 67 -0.52 6.76 -8.20
N HIS A 68 -1.52 6.85 -9.08
CA HIS A 68 -1.90 5.80 -10.04
C HIS A 68 -1.09 5.80 -11.35
N ALA A 69 -0.08 6.65 -11.52
CA ALA A 69 0.78 6.61 -12.70
C ALA A 69 1.51 5.26 -12.80
N LYS A 70 1.49 4.63 -13.97
CA LYS A 70 2.11 3.33 -14.25
C LYS A 70 3.50 3.18 -13.68
N ARG A 71 4.35 4.20 -13.91
CA ARG A 71 5.74 4.21 -13.42
C ARG A 71 5.83 4.13 -11.90
N GLN A 72 4.94 4.83 -11.18
CA GLN A 72 4.94 4.85 -9.72
C GLN A 72 4.45 3.52 -9.16
N VAL A 73 3.34 3.00 -9.66
CA VAL A 73 2.80 1.70 -9.24
C VAL A 73 3.81 0.57 -9.51
N ALA A 74 4.40 0.54 -10.71
CA ALA A 74 5.43 -0.44 -11.06
C ALA A 74 6.67 -0.32 -10.16
N LYS A 75 7.03 0.88 -9.72
CA LYS A 75 8.12 1.12 -8.78
C LYS A 75 7.79 0.55 -7.41
N GLU A 76 6.62 0.86 -6.87
CA GLU A 76 6.16 0.38 -5.56
C GLU A 76 6.06 -1.14 -5.52
N LEU A 77 5.46 -1.77 -6.52
CA LEU A 77 5.39 -3.22 -6.64
C LEU A 77 6.80 -3.85 -6.56
N ARG A 78 7.76 -3.33 -7.34
CA ARG A 78 9.14 -3.85 -7.36
C ARG A 78 9.89 -3.62 -6.05
N MET A 79 9.66 -2.50 -5.38
CA MET A 79 10.35 -2.17 -4.12
C MET A 79 9.86 -3.03 -2.96
N PHE A 80 8.56 -3.24 -2.86
CA PHE A 80 7.97 -3.97 -1.73
C PHE A 80 7.95 -5.49 -1.91
N TYR A 81 7.90 -5.99 -3.14
CA TYR A 81 7.87 -7.43 -3.42
C TYR A 81 8.98 -8.23 -2.70
N PRO A 82 10.26 -7.80 -2.71
CA PRO A 82 11.33 -8.51 -2.01
C PRO A 82 11.23 -8.46 -0.48
N LYS A 83 10.31 -7.67 0.05
CA LYS A 83 10.06 -7.55 1.50
C LYS A 83 8.87 -8.38 1.96
N MET A 84 8.09 -8.93 1.03
CA MET A 84 6.95 -9.77 1.34
C MET A 84 7.38 -11.13 1.90
N ASN A 85 6.59 -11.68 2.80
CA ASN A 85 6.70 -13.08 3.19
C ASN A 85 6.10 -13.99 2.11
N PRO A 86 6.66 -15.18 1.88
CA PRO A 86 5.99 -16.21 1.09
C PRO A 86 4.59 -16.50 1.64
N GLY A 87 3.59 -16.51 0.78
CA GLY A 87 2.18 -16.61 1.17
C GLY A 87 1.54 -15.30 1.62
N GLY A 88 2.28 -14.20 1.65
CA GLY A 88 1.77 -12.87 1.95
C GLY A 88 0.87 -12.34 0.84
N VAL A 89 0.04 -11.36 1.15
CA VAL A 89 -0.89 -10.73 0.22
C VAL A 89 -0.39 -9.34 -0.16
N MET A 90 -0.14 -9.14 -1.44
CA MET A 90 0.15 -7.84 -2.04
C MET A 90 -1.09 -7.37 -2.81
N ALA A 91 -1.69 -6.27 -2.41
CA ALA A 91 -2.97 -5.78 -2.88
C ALA A 91 -2.96 -4.29 -3.19
N GLY A 92 -4.01 -3.81 -3.82
CA GLY A 92 -4.23 -2.37 -4.02
C GLY A 92 -5.62 -2.06 -4.58
N HIS A 93 -5.87 -0.77 -4.76
CA HIS A 93 -7.14 -0.22 -5.25
C HIS A 93 -7.07 0.20 -6.72
N ASP A 94 -8.20 0.66 -7.27
CA ASP A 94 -8.38 1.29 -8.61
C ASP A 94 -8.06 0.39 -9.82
N TYR A 95 -8.18 -0.93 -9.67
CA TYR A 95 -8.05 -1.88 -10.78
C TYR A 95 -9.28 -1.84 -11.68
N LEU A 96 -9.06 -1.86 -12.99
CA LEU A 96 -10.11 -1.78 -14.03
C LEU A 96 -11.03 -0.54 -13.97
N GLY A 97 -10.64 0.48 -13.20
CA GLY A 97 -11.34 1.77 -13.17
C GLY A 97 -10.85 2.74 -14.25
N GLU A 98 -10.94 4.01 -13.96
CA GLU A 98 -10.44 5.09 -14.85
C GLU A 98 -8.91 5.12 -14.95
N HIS A 99 -8.19 4.37 -14.10
CA HIS A 99 -6.75 4.33 -14.00
C HIS A 99 -6.12 3.19 -14.82
N ILE A 100 -6.19 3.30 -16.15
CA ILE A 100 -5.65 2.30 -17.09
C ILE A 100 -4.16 2.03 -16.83
N GLU A 101 -3.39 3.07 -16.53
CA GLU A 101 -1.95 2.96 -16.25
C GLU A 101 -1.64 2.07 -15.03
N LEU A 102 -2.45 2.13 -13.99
CA LEU A 102 -2.33 1.26 -12.82
C LEU A 102 -2.58 -0.19 -13.23
N THR A 103 -3.67 -0.44 -13.95
CA THR A 103 -4.03 -1.78 -14.44
C THR A 103 -2.91 -2.39 -15.28
N GLU A 104 -2.30 -1.63 -16.18
CA GLU A 104 -1.15 -2.07 -16.98
C GLU A 104 0.05 -2.45 -16.11
N ALA A 105 0.39 -1.62 -15.11
CA ALA A 105 1.51 -1.91 -14.21
C ALA A 105 1.30 -3.22 -13.43
N VAL A 106 0.06 -3.46 -12.96
CA VAL A 106 -0.32 -4.68 -12.22
C VAL A 106 -0.22 -5.91 -13.13
N ILE A 107 -0.72 -5.82 -14.38
CA ILE A 107 -0.65 -6.92 -15.36
C ILE A 107 0.79 -7.24 -15.74
N GLU A 108 1.62 -6.24 -16.01
CA GLU A 108 3.04 -6.44 -16.34
C GLU A 108 3.79 -7.09 -15.17
N PHE A 109 3.49 -6.68 -13.95
CA PHE A 109 4.09 -7.27 -12.76
C PHE A 109 3.68 -8.73 -12.59
N LYS A 110 2.40 -9.04 -12.72
CA LYS A 110 1.86 -10.40 -12.72
C LYS A 110 2.59 -11.29 -13.71
N GLN A 111 2.75 -10.83 -14.94
CA GLN A 111 3.41 -11.60 -16.01
C GLN A 111 4.88 -11.85 -15.69
N LYS A 112 5.59 -10.82 -15.23
CA LYS A 112 7.02 -10.90 -14.90
C LYS A 112 7.32 -11.92 -13.81
N TYR A 113 6.48 -12.01 -12.80
CA TYR A 113 6.70 -12.89 -11.63
C TYR A 113 5.84 -14.16 -11.65
N ASN A 114 5.10 -14.39 -12.74
CA ASN A 114 4.18 -15.53 -12.92
C ASN A 114 3.19 -15.68 -11.75
N LEU A 115 2.60 -14.57 -11.30
CA LEU A 115 1.67 -14.52 -10.18
C LEU A 115 0.24 -14.72 -10.65
N LYS A 116 -0.59 -15.32 -9.81
CA LYS A 116 -2.03 -15.35 -10.03
C LYS A 116 -2.65 -14.07 -9.51
N LEU A 117 -3.30 -13.31 -10.41
CA LEU A 117 -4.04 -12.10 -10.07
C LEU A 117 -5.46 -12.47 -9.68
N TYR A 118 -5.89 -11.94 -8.57
CA TYR A 118 -7.25 -11.98 -8.06
C TYR A 118 -7.80 -10.56 -8.01
N GLY A 119 -9.12 -10.40 -7.99
CA GLY A 119 -9.75 -9.10 -7.79
C GLY A 119 -11.03 -8.92 -8.60
N GLY A 120 -11.62 -7.77 -8.42
CA GLY A 120 -12.85 -7.31 -9.10
C GLY A 120 -12.67 -5.92 -9.69
N SER A 121 -13.74 -5.11 -9.68
CA SER A 121 -13.79 -3.81 -10.36
C SER A 121 -12.86 -2.74 -9.73
N TYR A 122 -12.53 -2.88 -8.46
CA TYR A 122 -11.78 -1.84 -7.72
C TYR A 122 -10.54 -2.38 -7.05
N ASP A 123 -10.60 -3.55 -6.41
CA ASP A 123 -9.47 -4.13 -5.68
C ASP A 123 -8.81 -5.25 -6.49
N TRP A 124 -7.51 -5.34 -6.34
CA TRP A 124 -6.69 -6.41 -6.89
C TRP A 124 -5.75 -6.96 -5.85
N TRP A 125 -5.34 -8.24 -5.97
CA TRP A 125 -4.29 -8.81 -5.12
C TRP A 125 -3.58 -10.00 -5.75
N PHE A 126 -2.36 -10.23 -5.26
CA PHE A 126 -1.57 -11.44 -5.48
C PHE A 126 -1.33 -12.15 -4.14
N ILE A 127 -1.18 -13.46 -4.19
CA ILE A 127 -0.53 -14.23 -3.13
C ILE A 127 0.91 -14.45 -3.59
N VAL A 128 1.87 -14.00 -2.77
CA VAL A 128 3.29 -13.93 -3.11
C VAL A 128 4.01 -15.24 -2.78
#